data_334a3510860e23455a3e8501940be509
#
_entry.id   334a3510860e23455a3e8501940be509
#
_cell.length_a   1.000
_cell.length_b   1.000
_cell.length_c   1.000
_cell.angle_alpha   90.00
_cell.angle_beta   90.00
_cell.angle_gamma   90.00
#
_symmetry.space_group_name_H-M   'P 1'
#
loop_
_entity.id
_entity.type
_entity.pdbx_description
1 polymer ?
#
loop_
_entity_poly.entity_id
_entity_poly.type
_entity_poly.pdbx_seq_one_letter_code
_entity_poly.pdbx_strand_id
1 'polypeptide(L)'
;MAAAPSLTVTLKDDSQVLNDVVVIGYGSVKKSDLSGSVVAIKAEEMNRGAVTSPQELIQGKVPGLFVAPGNGQPGAGSTIRIRGGASLNASNDPLIVIDGIPTSNDAAPGTPNALATINPNDIETFTVLKDASATAIYGSRASNGVIIITTKKGSQGKVKITYSGSFAAKDPYQRVPTLGADEFRSTLLGQYAEGTAQGNAVRNILNVYPNQSTNWQDAIYQTGLSTDQNIAVSGKAGFLPYRVSFGYNNERGTLKTASYERYTGAINLSPKFFNDHLSVDINVKGTINNNRFADAGAVGAAAFFDPTKPMYTCLLYTSPS
;
A
#
# COMPACT_ATOMS: atom_id res chain seq x y z
N MET A 1 70.51 9.76 -7.47
CA MET A 1 69.12 9.35 -7.53
C MET A 1 68.68 9.02 -6.11
N ALA A 2 67.89 9.87 -5.51
CA ALA A 2 67.36 9.64 -4.16
C ALA A 2 66.14 8.71 -4.26
N ALA A 3 66.19 7.60 -3.51
CA ALA A 3 65.06 6.67 -3.43
C ALA A 3 63.84 7.36 -2.77
N ALA A 4 62.68 7.26 -3.41
CA ALA A 4 61.45 7.77 -2.85
C ALA A 4 61.08 6.97 -1.58
N PRO A 5 60.58 7.63 -0.50
CA PRO A 5 60.21 6.94 0.72
C PRO A 5 59.02 6.02 0.46
N SER A 6 59.12 4.76 0.89
CA SER A 6 58.04 3.79 0.82
C SER A 6 56.93 4.19 1.82
N LEU A 7 55.73 4.46 1.32
CA LEU A 7 54.54 4.70 2.13
C LEU A 7 53.92 3.35 2.50
N THR A 8 54.01 2.95 3.76
CA THR A 8 53.35 1.75 4.26
C THR A 8 51.95 2.16 4.76
N VAL A 9 50.90 1.81 4.01
CA VAL A 9 49.50 2.01 4.45
C VAL A 9 49.06 0.73 5.12
N THR A 10 48.83 0.78 6.43
CA THR A 10 48.23 -0.33 7.19
C THR A 10 46.70 -0.14 7.16
N LEU A 11 46.04 -0.94 6.37
CA LEU A 11 44.55 -1.01 6.42
C LEU A 11 44.17 -1.75 7.70
N LYS A 12 43.47 -1.07 8.59
CA LYS A 12 42.75 -1.73 9.69
C LYS A 12 41.50 -2.36 9.09
N ASP A 13 41.34 -3.65 9.28
CA ASP A 13 40.09 -4.35 9.06
C ASP A 13 39.05 -3.75 10.03
N ASP A 14 38.18 -2.89 9.50
CA ASP A 14 36.96 -2.44 10.20
C ASP A 14 35.84 -3.45 9.91
N SER A 15 36.05 -4.68 10.31
CA SER A 15 35.03 -5.70 10.33
C SER A 15 34.12 -5.49 11.55
N GLN A 16 33.35 -4.42 11.56
CA GLN A 16 32.12 -4.42 12.35
C GLN A 16 31.17 -5.43 11.69
N VAL A 17 31.27 -6.68 12.12
CA VAL A 17 30.25 -7.69 11.85
C VAL A 17 28.99 -7.21 12.55
N LEU A 18 28.14 -6.46 11.83
CA LEU A 18 26.79 -6.20 12.25
C LEU A 18 26.11 -7.58 12.35
N ASN A 19 25.95 -8.07 13.57
CA ASN A 19 25.16 -9.23 13.85
C ASN A 19 23.70 -8.89 13.51
N ASP A 20 23.32 -8.99 12.23
CA ASP A 20 21.94 -8.86 11.80
C ASP A 20 21.14 -10.01 12.42
N VAL A 21 20.41 -9.67 13.47
CA VAL A 21 19.50 -10.59 14.15
C VAL A 21 18.16 -10.53 13.44
N VAL A 22 17.68 -11.66 12.99
CA VAL A 22 16.38 -11.80 12.32
C VAL A 22 15.42 -12.48 13.30
N VAL A 23 14.26 -11.87 13.47
CA VAL A 23 13.17 -12.49 14.24
C VAL A 23 12.52 -13.56 13.37
N ILE A 24 12.53 -14.81 13.85
CA ILE A 24 11.85 -15.94 13.22
C ILE A 24 11.03 -16.70 14.28
N GLY A 25 9.76 -16.91 13.97
CA GLY A 25 8.87 -17.67 14.87
C GLY A 25 8.81 -17.08 16.27
N TYR A 26 9.21 -17.89 17.23
CA TYR A 26 9.19 -17.53 18.66
C TYR A 26 10.54 -17.04 19.18
N GLY A 27 11.50 -16.74 18.31
CA GLY A 27 12.84 -16.32 18.72
C GLY A 27 13.54 -15.44 17.70
N SER A 28 14.75 -15.01 18.06
CA SER A 28 15.66 -14.27 17.19
C SER A 28 16.88 -15.13 16.90
N VAL A 29 17.25 -15.24 15.62
CA VAL A 29 18.42 -16.01 15.16
C VAL A 29 19.32 -15.09 14.36
N LYS A 30 20.63 -15.28 14.41
CA LYS A 30 21.56 -14.55 13.56
C LYS A 30 21.28 -14.90 12.11
N LYS A 31 21.30 -13.90 11.24
CA LYS A 31 21.09 -14.09 9.79
C LYS A 31 22.06 -15.10 9.18
N SER A 32 23.30 -15.18 9.71
CA SER A 32 24.32 -16.16 9.33
C SER A 32 23.93 -17.60 9.60
N ASP A 33 23.06 -17.84 10.59
CA ASP A 33 22.70 -19.17 11.07
C ASP A 33 21.45 -19.72 10.37
N LEU A 34 20.85 -18.91 9.50
CA LEU A 34 19.67 -19.28 8.72
C LEU A 34 20.12 -19.99 7.43
N SER A 35 19.82 -21.27 7.31
CA SER A 35 20.11 -22.09 6.12
C SER A 35 19.17 -21.80 4.94
N GLY A 36 18.14 -20.95 5.11
CA GLY A 36 17.14 -20.63 4.10
C GLY A 36 17.30 -19.24 3.50
N SER A 37 16.64 -18.99 2.35
CA SER A 37 16.59 -17.66 1.72
C SER A 37 15.69 -16.71 2.52
N VAL A 38 16.31 -16.02 3.48
CA VAL A 38 15.66 -15.03 4.34
C VAL A 38 16.14 -13.63 3.95
N VAL A 39 15.22 -12.71 3.75
CA VAL A 39 15.52 -11.31 3.49
C VAL A 39 14.87 -10.46 4.56
N ALA A 40 15.68 -9.71 5.30
CA ALA A 40 15.21 -8.72 6.26
C ALA A 40 15.45 -7.32 5.71
N ILE A 41 14.45 -6.44 5.81
CA ILE A 41 14.48 -5.04 5.39
C ILE A 41 14.21 -4.19 6.61
N LYS A 42 15.13 -3.29 6.93
CA LYS A 42 14.99 -2.34 8.03
C LYS A 42 14.23 -1.09 7.59
N ALA A 43 13.71 -0.33 8.54
CA ALA A 43 12.92 0.89 8.27
C ALA A 43 13.66 1.91 7.38
N GLU A 44 14.99 2.00 7.48
CA GLU A 44 15.80 2.91 6.68
C GLU A 44 15.88 2.50 5.20
N GLU A 45 15.74 1.21 4.91
CA GLU A 45 15.83 0.61 3.57
C GLU A 45 14.48 0.58 2.86
N MET A 46 13.39 0.82 3.59
CA MET A 46 12.02 0.80 3.05
C MET A 46 11.79 1.96 2.08
N ASN A 47 10.83 1.77 1.19
CA ASN A 47 10.40 2.84 0.29
C ASN A 47 9.84 4.02 1.09
N ARG A 48 10.15 5.23 0.65
CA ARG A 48 9.69 6.47 1.25
C ARG A 48 8.74 7.18 0.28
N GLY A 49 7.90 8.06 0.81
CA GLY A 49 6.95 8.85 0.02
C GLY A 49 5.51 8.72 0.53
N ALA A 50 4.55 8.94 -0.34
CA ALA A 50 3.13 8.80 -0.02
C ALA A 50 2.72 7.31 -0.01
N VAL A 51 3.24 6.56 0.97
CA VAL A 51 2.95 5.15 1.16
C VAL A 51 1.75 5.02 2.08
N THR A 52 0.67 4.46 1.59
CA THR A 52 -0.58 4.28 2.35
C THR A 52 -0.74 2.88 2.90
N SER A 53 -0.09 1.90 2.27
CA SER A 53 -0.14 0.51 2.71
C SER A 53 1.24 -0.06 3.03
N PRO A 54 1.37 -0.91 4.07
CA PRO A 54 2.66 -1.50 4.45
C PRO A 54 3.36 -2.27 3.35
N GLN A 55 2.61 -2.85 2.41
CA GLN A 55 3.16 -3.64 1.29
C GLN A 55 4.00 -2.79 0.34
N GLU A 56 3.63 -1.53 0.16
CA GLU A 56 4.34 -0.60 -0.73
C GLU A 56 5.75 -0.28 -0.21
N LEU A 57 5.96 -0.38 1.12
CA LEU A 57 7.27 -0.17 1.74
C LEU A 57 8.34 -1.14 1.23
N ILE A 58 7.93 -2.35 0.86
CA ILE A 58 8.84 -3.44 0.45
C ILE A 58 8.80 -3.75 -1.05
N GLN A 59 7.97 -3.01 -1.80
CA GLN A 59 7.86 -3.20 -3.24
C GLN A 59 9.20 -2.99 -3.95
N GLY A 60 9.63 -3.99 -4.73
CA GLY A 60 10.90 -3.95 -5.45
C GLY A 60 12.16 -4.13 -4.59
N LYS A 61 12.04 -4.33 -3.27
CA LYS A 61 13.17 -4.50 -2.35
C LYS A 61 13.58 -5.96 -2.13
N VAL A 62 12.68 -6.89 -2.34
CA VAL A 62 12.91 -8.32 -2.08
C VAL A 62 12.88 -9.11 -3.39
N PRO A 63 13.99 -9.73 -3.82
CA PRO A 63 13.99 -10.60 -4.99
C PRO A 63 12.99 -11.74 -4.82
N GLY A 64 12.13 -11.97 -5.82
CA GLY A 64 11.11 -13.02 -5.81
C GLY A 64 9.86 -12.69 -4.99
N LEU A 65 9.76 -11.48 -4.43
CA LEU A 65 8.52 -10.94 -3.89
C LEU A 65 7.87 -10.04 -4.94
N PHE A 66 6.65 -10.37 -5.31
CA PHE A 66 5.83 -9.56 -6.20
C PHE A 66 4.74 -8.87 -5.38
N VAL A 67 4.68 -7.55 -5.48
CA VAL A 67 3.64 -6.72 -4.88
C VAL A 67 2.91 -6.02 -6.01
N ALA A 68 1.68 -6.44 -6.28
CA ALA A 68 0.81 -5.79 -7.25
C ALA A 68 -0.11 -4.82 -6.50
N PRO A 69 -0.08 -3.53 -6.81
CA PRO A 69 -1.09 -2.61 -6.31
C PRO A 69 -2.47 -3.09 -6.77
N GLY A 70 -3.49 -2.82 -5.96
CA GLY A 70 -4.87 -3.10 -6.32
C GLY A 70 -5.34 -2.25 -7.51
N ASN A 71 -6.61 -1.97 -7.57
CA ASN A 71 -7.23 -1.21 -8.66
C ASN A 71 -6.94 0.32 -8.62
N GLY A 72 -5.98 0.77 -7.84
CA GLY A 72 -5.62 2.19 -7.68
C GLY A 72 -6.57 3.01 -6.82
N GLN A 73 -7.61 2.40 -6.28
CA GLN A 73 -8.50 3.08 -5.34
C GLN A 73 -7.85 3.18 -3.95
N PRO A 74 -8.07 4.27 -3.23
CA PRO A 74 -7.61 4.41 -1.86
C PRO A 74 -8.06 3.24 -0.98
N GLY A 75 -7.15 2.71 -0.18
CA GLY A 75 -7.45 1.59 0.71
C GLY A 75 -7.71 0.24 0.04
N ALA A 76 -7.54 0.12 -1.28
CA ALA A 76 -7.79 -1.15 -1.99
C ALA A 76 -6.77 -2.26 -1.65
N GLY A 77 -5.66 -1.91 -1.01
CA GLY A 77 -4.60 -2.85 -0.68
C GLY A 77 -3.79 -3.30 -1.89
N SER A 78 -2.92 -4.25 -1.67
CA SER A 78 -2.06 -4.83 -2.71
C SER A 78 -2.06 -6.35 -2.56
N THR A 79 -1.97 -7.04 -3.67
CA THR A 79 -1.75 -8.50 -3.70
C THR A 79 -0.26 -8.76 -3.54
N ILE A 80 0.08 -9.67 -2.64
CA ILE A 80 1.47 -10.08 -2.40
C ILE A 80 1.65 -11.53 -2.82
N ARG A 81 2.74 -11.81 -3.53
CA ARG A 81 3.09 -13.18 -3.94
C ARG A 81 4.57 -13.41 -3.75
N ILE A 82 4.94 -14.57 -3.20
CA ILE A 82 6.32 -15.00 -3.06
C ILE A 82 6.57 -16.12 -4.06
N ARG A 83 7.56 -15.94 -4.96
CA ARG A 83 7.93 -16.90 -6.02
C ARG A 83 6.79 -17.30 -6.96
N GLY A 84 5.76 -16.46 -7.11
CA GLY A 84 4.59 -16.74 -7.94
C GLY A 84 3.47 -17.47 -7.20
N GLY A 85 2.51 -18.02 -7.94
CA GLY A 85 1.41 -18.79 -7.36
C GLY A 85 1.70 -20.29 -7.44
N ALA A 86 1.49 -21.00 -6.34
CA ALA A 86 1.67 -22.46 -6.26
C ALA A 86 0.35 -23.22 -6.45
N SER A 87 -0.80 -22.59 -6.28
CA SER A 87 -2.11 -23.23 -6.34
C SER A 87 -3.04 -22.56 -7.35
N LEU A 88 -3.83 -23.37 -8.06
CA LEU A 88 -4.89 -22.90 -8.94
C LEU A 88 -6.20 -22.62 -8.19
N ASN A 89 -6.46 -23.30 -7.10
CA ASN A 89 -7.74 -23.27 -6.40
C ASN A 89 -7.65 -22.76 -4.94
N ALA A 90 -6.46 -22.72 -4.34
CA ALA A 90 -6.27 -22.21 -2.99
C ALA A 90 -5.63 -20.82 -3.02
N SER A 91 -5.71 -20.10 -1.88
CA SER A 91 -5.02 -18.83 -1.73
C SER A 91 -3.50 -18.99 -1.96
N ASN A 92 -2.94 -18.08 -2.73
CA ASN A 92 -1.50 -17.97 -2.96
C ASN A 92 -0.86 -16.87 -2.12
N ASP A 93 -1.59 -16.32 -1.15
CA ASP A 93 -1.09 -15.25 -0.29
C ASP A 93 -0.15 -15.82 0.77
N PRO A 94 0.97 -15.14 1.06
CA PRO A 94 1.88 -15.55 2.12
C PRO A 94 1.22 -15.38 3.49
N LEU A 95 1.65 -16.17 4.47
CA LEU A 95 1.25 -15.97 5.86
C LEU A 95 1.86 -14.68 6.40
N ILE A 96 1.05 -13.85 7.02
CA ILE A 96 1.49 -12.62 7.67
C ILE A 96 1.60 -12.87 9.17
N VAL A 97 2.75 -12.53 9.74
CA VAL A 97 3.02 -12.64 11.18
C VAL A 97 3.38 -11.25 11.71
N ILE A 98 2.65 -10.77 12.71
CA ILE A 98 2.86 -9.44 13.28
C ILE A 98 3.31 -9.60 14.74
N ASP A 99 4.51 -9.14 15.06
CA ASP A 99 5.12 -9.26 16.39
C ASP A 99 5.04 -10.68 16.96
N GLY A 100 5.25 -11.69 16.11
CA GLY A 100 5.22 -13.10 16.47
C GLY A 100 3.84 -13.77 16.42
N ILE A 101 2.77 -13.02 16.18
CA ILE A 101 1.40 -13.53 16.12
C ILE A 101 1.00 -13.75 14.67
N PRO A 102 0.74 -15.01 14.22
CA PRO A 102 0.23 -15.28 12.91
C PRO A 102 -1.19 -14.70 12.74
N THR A 103 -1.39 -13.90 11.71
CA THR A 103 -2.71 -13.34 11.38
C THR A 103 -3.52 -14.30 10.51
N SER A 104 -4.84 -14.14 10.50
CA SER A 104 -5.66 -14.79 9.49
C SER A 104 -5.44 -14.11 8.13
N ASN A 105 -5.40 -14.90 7.06
CA ASN A 105 -5.43 -14.37 5.71
C ASN A 105 -6.83 -13.88 5.32
N ASP A 106 -7.86 -14.28 6.09
CA ASP A 106 -9.21 -13.75 5.93
C ASP A 106 -9.24 -12.32 6.46
N ALA A 107 -9.35 -11.37 5.57
CA ALA A 107 -9.46 -9.97 5.93
C ALA A 107 -10.78 -9.72 6.68
N ALA A 108 -10.75 -8.87 7.69
CA ALA A 108 -11.97 -8.40 8.31
C ALA A 108 -12.86 -7.70 7.25
N PRO A 109 -14.20 -7.81 7.33
CA PRO A 109 -15.08 -7.15 6.39
C PRO A 109 -14.74 -5.67 6.20
N GLY A 110 -14.58 -5.23 4.95
CA GLY A 110 -14.20 -3.85 4.62
C GLY A 110 -12.71 -3.54 4.64
N THR A 111 -11.84 -4.52 4.95
CA THR A 111 -10.38 -4.38 4.84
C THR A 111 -9.83 -5.28 3.73
N PRO A 112 -8.89 -4.80 2.91
CA PRO A 112 -8.36 -5.58 1.78
C PRO A 112 -7.47 -6.75 2.22
N ASN A 113 -6.76 -6.62 3.34
CA ASN A 113 -5.91 -7.65 3.94
C ASN A 113 -5.51 -7.29 5.37
N ALA A 114 -4.87 -8.21 6.09
CA ALA A 114 -4.43 -8.02 7.47
C ALA A 114 -3.41 -6.86 7.63
N LEU A 115 -2.63 -6.55 6.59
CA LEU A 115 -1.64 -5.47 6.64
C LEU A 115 -2.29 -4.08 6.68
N ALA A 116 -3.51 -3.93 6.20
CA ALA A 116 -4.23 -2.65 6.25
C ALA A 116 -4.49 -2.16 7.69
N THR A 117 -4.39 -3.04 8.68
CA THR A 117 -4.58 -2.72 10.10
C THR A 117 -3.34 -2.13 10.76
N ILE A 118 -2.18 -2.15 10.10
CA ILE A 118 -0.92 -1.66 10.65
C ILE A 118 -0.60 -0.29 10.08
N ASN A 119 -0.15 0.61 10.95
CA ASN A 119 0.42 1.86 10.50
C ASN A 119 1.84 1.63 9.92
N PRO A 120 2.10 2.00 8.65
CA PRO A 120 3.44 1.88 8.06
C PRO A 120 4.55 2.53 8.87
N ASN A 121 4.25 3.64 9.56
CA ASN A 121 5.21 4.38 10.38
C ASN A 121 5.64 3.64 11.66
N ASP A 122 4.85 2.66 12.12
CA ASP A 122 5.17 1.85 13.30
C ASP A 122 6.00 0.60 12.98
N ILE A 123 6.28 0.33 11.72
CA ILE A 123 7.05 -0.84 11.30
C ILE A 123 8.54 -0.57 11.49
N GLU A 124 9.23 -1.52 12.12
CA GLU A 124 10.69 -1.53 12.31
C GLU A 124 11.38 -2.38 11.25
N THR A 125 10.89 -3.62 11.05
CA THR A 125 11.47 -4.53 10.06
C THR A 125 10.40 -5.36 9.35
N PHE A 126 10.70 -5.68 8.09
CA PHE A 126 10.05 -6.75 7.35
C PHE A 126 11.03 -7.90 7.16
N THR A 127 10.64 -9.10 7.54
CA THR A 127 11.40 -10.31 7.25
C THR A 127 10.59 -11.22 6.35
N VAL A 128 11.14 -11.59 5.21
CA VAL A 128 10.47 -12.45 4.22
C VAL A 128 11.16 -13.81 4.20
N LEU A 129 10.41 -14.84 4.59
CA LEU A 129 10.83 -16.24 4.56
C LEU A 129 10.28 -16.88 3.28
N LYS A 130 11.17 -17.30 2.40
CA LYS A 130 10.80 -17.81 1.07
C LYS A 130 10.91 -19.32 0.95
N ASP A 131 11.67 -19.98 1.81
CA ASP A 131 11.98 -21.40 1.72
C ASP A 131 11.20 -22.22 2.76
N ALA A 132 10.90 -23.46 2.38
CA ALA A 132 10.14 -24.39 3.23
C ALA A 132 10.79 -24.63 4.61
N SER A 133 12.12 -24.70 4.68
CA SER A 133 12.84 -24.87 5.94
C SER A 133 12.61 -23.70 6.91
N ALA A 134 12.60 -22.46 6.40
CA ALA A 134 12.37 -21.28 7.21
C ALA A 134 10.87 -21.11 7.58
N THR A 135 9.97 -21.66 6.78
CA THR A 135 8.51 -21.56 7.00
C THR A 135 7.94 -22.71 7.84
N ALA A 136 8.72 -23.80 8.04
CA ALA A 136 8.27 -25.01 8.74
C ALA A 136 7.71 -24.76 10.16
N ILE A 137 8.20 -23.72 10.84
CA ILE A 137 7.75 -23.32 12.18
C ILE A 137 6.27 -22.95 12.20
N TYR A 138 5.74 -22.45 11.05
CA TYR A 138 4.36 -21.97 10.93
C TYR A 138 3.40 -23.00 10.33
N GLY A 139 3.90 -24.20 10.01
CA GLY A 139 3.11 -25.32 9.46
C GLY A 139 2.56 -25.07 8.06
N SER A 140 1.48 -25.77 7.71
CA SER A 140 0.89 -25.76 6.36
C SER A 140 0.41 -24.38 5.89
N ARG A 141 0.05 -23.49 6.79
CA ARG A 141 -0.35 -22.11 6.45
C ARG A 141 0.77 -21.28 5.82
N ALA A 142 2.02 -21.72 5.99
CA ALA A 142 3.20 -21.06 5.49
C ALA A 142 3.69 -21.59 4.13
N SER A 143 2.90 -22.44 3.45
CA SER A 143 3.26 -23.07 2.17
C SER A 143 3.64 -22.04 1.08
N ASN A 144 3.04 -20.86 1.12
CA ASN A 144 3.27 -19.78 0.16
C ASN A 144 4.32 -18.76 0.66
N GLY A 145 5.09 -19.12 1.69
CA GLY A 145 6.04 -18.24 2.36
C GLY A 145 5.43 -17.46 3.54
N VAL A 146 6.29 -16.75 4.26
CA VAL A 146 5.90 -15.97 5.44
C VAL A 146 6.48 -14.56 5.37
N ILE A 147 5.67 -13.57 5.72
CA ILE A 147 6.10 -12.20 5.92
C ILE A 147 5.96 -11.88 7.40
N ILE A 148 7.08 -11.68 8.06
CA ILE A 148 7.12 -11.30 9.47
C ILE A 148 7.33 -9.79 9.56
N ILE A 149 6.44 -9.13 10.30
CA ILE A 149 6.50 -7.70 10.56
C ILE A 149 6.81 -7.51 12.03
N THR A 150 7.89 -6.80 12.30
CA THR A 150 8.22 -6.37 13.65
C THR A 150 7.91 -4.89 13.78
N THR A 151 7.18 -4.52 14.83
CA THR A 151 6.86 -3.12 15.09
C THR A 151 7.85 -2.49 16.07
N LYS A 152 8.01 -1.16 15.97
CA LYS A 152 8.89 -0.37 16.81
C LYS A 152 8.49 -0.50 18.28
N LYS A 153 9.46 -0.82 19.13
CA LYS A 153 9.29 -0.95 20.57
C LYS A 153 9.69 0.32 21.33
N GLY A 154 9.46 0.33 22.63
CA GLY A 154 9.91 1.38 23.52
C GLY A 154 11.43 1.51 23.56
N SER A 155 11.95 2.72 23.68
CA SER A 155 13.39 2.96 23.78
C SER A 155 13.87 2.80 25.23
N GLN A 156 15.14 2.41 25.40
CA GLN A 156 15.78 2.33 26.73
C GLN A 156 16.29 3.71 27.24
N GLY A 157 16.13 4.77 26.42
CA GLY A 157 16.70 6.08 26.66
C GLY A 157 15.70 7.13 27.18
N LYS A 158 16.10 8.39 27.07
CA LYS A 158 15.26 9.56 27.37
C LYS A 158 14.02 9.57 26.48
N VAL A 159 12.99 10.27 26.92
CA VAL A 159 11.76 10.46 26.16
C VAL A 159 12.09 11.08 24.79
N LYS A 160 11.63 10.42 23.73
CA LYS A 160 11.76 10.87 22.35
C LYS A 160 10.37 11.02 21.75
N ILE A 161 10.09 12.20 21.24
CA ILE A 161 8.87 12.49 20.46
C ILE A 161 9.27 12.49 19.00
N THR A 162 8.56 11.75 18.18
CA THR A 162 8.76 11.65 16.74
C THR A 162 7.46 12.04 16.05
N TYR A 163 7.55 12.99 15.14
CA TYR A 163 6.46 13.34 14.24
C TYR A 163 6.89 13.09 12.81
N SER A 164 6.01 12.47 12.02
CA SER A 164 6.16 12.32 10.57
C SER A 164 4.86 12.71 9.89
N GLY A 165 4.96 13.54 8.87
CA GLY A 165 3.81 13.99 8.10
C GLY A 165 4.14 14.02 6.62
N SER A 166 3.18 13.66 5.78
CA SER A 166 3.27 13.77 4.33
C SER A 166 1.97 14.27 3.74
N PHE A 167 2.10 15.01 2.63
CA PHE A 167 1.00 15.43 1.79
C PHE A 167 1.33 15.02 0.36
N ALA A 168 0.36 14.51 -0.37
CA ALA A 168 0.54 14.17 -1.77
C ALA A 168 -0.70 14.54 -2.59
N ALA A 169 -0.46 14.91 -3.84
CA ALA A 169 -1.48 15.08 -4.87
C ALA A 169 -1.26 14.01 -5.94
N LYS A 170 -2.33 13.34 -6.33
CA LYS A 170 -2.31 12.25 -7.31
C LYS A 170 -3.26 12.62 -8.46
N ASP A 171 -2.74 12.64 -9.67
CA ASP A 171 -3.55 12.81 -10.87
C ASP A 171 -3.60 11.52 -11.68
N PRO A 172 -4.65 11.27 -12.47
CA PRO A 172 -4.68 10.17 -13.41
C PRO A 172 -3.51 10.27 -14.38
N TYR A 173 -2.64 9.27 -14.40
CA TYR A 173 -1.42 9.27 -15.24
C TYR A 173 -1.77 9.31 -16.73
N GLN A 174 -2.81 8.58 -17.14
CA GLN A 174 -3.22 8.47 -18.53
C GLN A 174 -4.73 8.35 -18.63
N ARG A 175 -5.30 9.03 -19.62
CA ARG A 175 -6.70 8.92 -20.00
C ARG A 175 -6.81 8.13 -21.29
N VAL A 176 -7.92 7.44 -21.47
CA VAL A 176 -8.21 6.74 -22.72
C VAL A 176 -8.51 7.79 -23.78
N PRO A 177 -7.83 7.79 -24.95
CA PRO A 177 -8.20 8.69 -26.03
C PRO A 177 -9.61 8.32 -26.54
N THR A 178 -10.52 9.28 -26.47
CA THR A 178 -11.91 9.16 -26.94
C THR A 178 -12.22 10.26 -27.92
N LEU A 179 -13.19 10.00 -28.80
CA LEU A 179 -13.65 11.01 -29.75
C LEU A 179 -14.27 12.22 -29.03
N GLY A 180 -13.92 13.42 -29.41
CA GLY A 180 -14.64 14.61 -28.98
C GLY A 180 -16.03 14.68 -29.60
N ALA A 181 -16.92 15.55 -29.08
CA ALA A 181 -18.30 15.62 -29.56
C ALA A 181 -18.40 15.98 -31.05
N ASP A 182 -17.54 16.85 -31.55
CA ASP A 182 -17.56 17.26 -32.96
C ASP A 182 -17.03 16.17 -33.89
N GLU A 183 -15.99 15.48 -33.47
CA GLU A 183 -15.42 14.33 -34.17
C GLU A 183 -16.42 13.18 -34.20
N PHE A 184 -17.10 12.92 -33.07
CA PHE A 184 -18.15 11.92 -32.98
C PHE A 184 -19.32 12.24 -33.90
N ARG A 185 -19.80 13.50 -33.92
CA ARG A 185 -20.85 13.94 -34.84
C ARG A 185 -20.44 13.75 -36.30
N SER A 186 -19.26 14.23 -36.69
CA SER A 186 -18.77 14.11 -38.06
C SER A 186 -18.63 12.66 -38.51
N THR A 187 -18.14 11.79 -37.64
CA THR A 187 -18.02 10.35 -37.90
C THR A 187 -19.39 9.71 -38.13
N LEU A 188 -20.36 9.96 -37.24
CA LEU A 188 -21.72 9.44 -37.41
C LEU A 188 -22.42 9.97 -38.69
N LEU A 189 -22.31 11.26 -38.95
CA LEU A 189 -22.93 11.86 -40.16
C LEU A 189 -22.27 11.36 -41.45
N GLY A 190 -20.98 11.03 -41.42
CA GLY A 190 -20.27 10.43 -42.56
C GLY A 190 -20.64 8.94 -42.76
N GLN A 191 -20.95 8.21 -41.70
CA GLN A 191 -21.29 6.80 -41.74
C GLN A 191 -22.77 6.56 -42.19
N TYR A 192 -23.67 7.44 -41.77
CA TYR A 192 -25.11 7.30 -42.02
C TYR A 192 -25.60 8.39 -43.01
N ALA A 193 -25.84 7.98 -44.27
CA ALA A 193 -26.22 8.88 -45.34
C ALA A 193 -27.56 9.58 -45.09
N GLU A 194 -27.65 10.83 -45.51
CA GLU A 194 -28.86 11.63 -45.45
C GLU A 194 -29.96 11.00 -46.31
N GLY A 195 -31.23 11.14 -45.90
CA GLY A 195 -32.38 10.58 -46.61
C GLY A 195 -32.66 9.09 -46.30
N THR A 196 -31.72 8.39 -45.63
CA THR A 196 -31.99 7.04 -45.12
C THR A 196 -32.73 7.10 -43.79
N ALA A 197 -33.51 6.08 -43.45
CA ALA A 197 -34.20 6.00 -42.14
C ALA A 197 -33.19 6.10 -40.95
N GLN A 198 -32.04 5.45 -41.07
CA GLN A 198 -30.99 5.47 -40.05
C GLN A 198 -30.31 6.84 -39.98
N GLY A 199 -29.96 7.44 -41.13
CA GLY A 199 -29.36 8.77 -41.18
C GLY A 199 -30.26 9.86 -40.63
N ASN A 200 -31.55 9.78 -40.88
CA ASN A 200 -32.54 10.71 -40.29
C ASN A 200 -32.67 10.52 -38.77
N ALA A 201 -32.67 9.27 -38.29
CA ALA A 201 -32.69 8.98 -36.87
C ALA A 201 -31.44 9.53 -36.15
N VAL A 202 -30.22 9.31 -36.71
CA VAL A 202 -28.98 9.86 -36.18
C VAL A 202 -29.02 11.38 -36.10
N ARG A 203 -29.46 12.08 -37.18
CA ARG A 203 -29.59 13.53 -37.18
C ARG A 203 -30.57 14.04 -36.13
N ASN A 204 -31.71 13.37 -35.96
CA ASN A 204 -32.67 13.72 -34.91
C ASN A 204 -32.07 13.61 -33.53
N ILE A 205 -31.32 12.51 -33.23
CA ILE A 205 -30.66 12.30 -31.93
C ILE A 205 -29.59 13.40 -31.70
N LEU A 206 -28.75 13.71 -32.69
CA LEU A 206 -27.69 14.71 -32.54
C LEU A 206 -28.25 16.13 -32.39
N ASN A 207 -29.42 16.42 -33.02
CA ASN A 207 -30.08 17.72 -32.93
C ASN A 207 -30.78 17.98 -31.59
N VAL A 208 -30.94 16.98 -30.74
CA VAL A 208 -31.50 17.21 -29.40
C VAL A 208 -30.57 18.11 -28.56
N TYR A 209 -29.25 17.93 -28.70
CA TYR A 209 -28.24 18.74 -28.02
C TYR A 209 -27.15 19.18 -29.00
N PRO A 210 -27.44 20.12 -29.93
CA PRO A 210 -26.58 20.42 -31.09
C PRO A 210 -25.20 20.97 -30.71
N ASN A 211 -25.11 21.70 -29.60
CA ASN A 211 -23.89 22.38 -29.15
C ASN A 211 -23.25 21.71 -27.90
N GLN A 212 -23.78 20.55 -27.45
CA GLN A 212 -23.27 19.90 -26.28
C GLN A 212 -21.97 19.19 -26.60
N SER A 213 -20.98 19.36 -25.72
CA SER A 213 -19.72 18.63 -25.70
C SER A 213 -19.37 18.27 -24.25
N THR A 214 -19.38 17.00 -23.97
CA THR A 214 -19.10 16.49 -22.62
C THR A 214 -17.89 15.57 -22.66
N ASN A 215 -16.86 15.92 -21.90
CA ASN A 215 -15.77 15.00 -21.61
C ASN A 215 -16.13 14.18 -20.37
N TRP A 216 -16.58 12.96 -20.59
CA TRP A 216 -17.01 12.07 -19.50
C TRP A 216 -15.87 11.67 -18.57
N GLN A 217 -14.63 11.61 -19.07
CA GLN A 217 -13.48 11.32 -18.22
C GLN A 217 -13.19 12.47 -17.25
N ASP A 218 -13.33 13.73 -17.67
CA ASP A 218 -13.22 14.88 -16.77
C ASP A 218 -14.36 14.91 -15.74
N ALA A 219 -15.52 14.37 -16.14
CA ALA A 219 -16.65 14.27 -15.23
C ALA A 219 -16.41 13.33 -14.05
N ILE A 220 -15.69 12.21 -14.26
CA ILE A 220 -15.46 11.18 -13.25
C ILE A 220 -14.13 11.32 -12.50
N TYR A 221 -13.11 11.97 -13.11
CA TYR A 221 -11.81 12.12 -12.49
C TYR A 221 -11.65 13.44 -11.72
N GLN A 222 -10.75 13.43 -10.77
CA GLN A 222 -10.32 14.57 -9.97
C GLN A 222 -8.87 14.38 -9.55
N THR A 223 -8.21 15.48 -9.15
CA THR A 223 -6.94 15.38 -8.40
C THR A 223 -7.22 14.81 -7.01
N GLY A 224 -6.68 13.65 -6.73
CA GLY A 224 -6.75 13.01 -5.41
C GLY A 224 -5.75 13.65 -4.46
N LEU A 225 -6.20 14.09 -3.30
CA LEU A 225 -5.33 14.63 -2.25
C LEU A 225 -5.20 13.60 -1.13
N SER A 226 -3.99 13.42 -0.62
CA SER A 226 -3.73 12.55 0.51
C SER A 226 -2.88 13.24 1.57
N THR A 227 -3.13 12.89 2.81
CA THR A 227 -2.31 13.26 3.96
C THR A 227 -2.11 12.07 4.87
N ASP A 228 -0.88 11.88 5.35
CA ASP A 228 -0.53 10.93 6.38
C ASP A 228 0.19 11.66 7.50
N GLN A 229 -0.32 11.53 8.72
CA GLN A 229 0.20 12.22 9.90
C GLN A 229 0.41 11.19 11.01
N ASN A 230 1.60 11.15 11.57
CA ASN A 230 1.94 10.22 12.64
C ASN A 230 2.71 10.92 13.75
N ILE A 231 2.32 10.68 14.98
CA ILE A 231 3.05 11.12 16.17
C ILE A 231 3.34 9.91 17.06
N ALA A 232 4.55 9.81 17.55
CA ALA A 232 4.94 8.75 18.47
C ALA A 232 5.79 9.29 19.61
N VAL A 233 5.53 8.79 20.81
CA VAL A 233 6.29 9.06 22.00
C VAL A 233 6.89 7.75 22.50
N SER A 234 8.20 7.70 22.67
CA SER A 234 8.91 6.53 23.17
C SER A 234 9.90 6.93 24.24
N GLY A 235 10.13 6.03 25.20
CA GLY A 235 11.03 6.30 26.30
C GLY A 235 11.06 5.16 27.31
N LYS A 236 11.65 5.44 28.47
CA LYS A 236 11.70 4.54 29.60
C LYS A 236 11.23 5.26 30.88
N ALA A 237 10.23 4.73 31.54
CA ALA A 237 9.75 5.19 32.84
C ALA A 237 10.16 4.18 33.91
N GLY A 238 11.27 4.43 34.59
CA GLY A 238 11.84 3.47 35.54
C GLY A 238 12.26 2.17 34.86
N PHE A 239 11.60 1.06 35.19
CA PHE A 239 11.82 -0.28 34.59
C PHE A 239 10.99 -0.53 33.31
N LEU A 240 10.13 0.42 32.91
CA LEU A 240 9.16 0.25 31.85
C LEU A 240 9.56 1.01 30.58
N PRO A 241 10.18 0.40 29.57
CA PRO A 241 10.24 0.93 28.24
C PRO A 241 8.84 1.00 27.63
N TYR A 242 8.52 2.11 26.99
CA TYR A 242 7.20 2.34 26.39
C TYR A 242 7.31 3.02 25.05
N ARG A 243 6.33 2.75 24.18
CA ARG A 243 6.05 3.50 22.97
C ARG A 243 4.53 3.64 22.80
N VAL A 244 4.10 4.85 22.57
CA VAL A 244 2.71 5.17 22.21
C VAL A 244 2.75 5.89 20.88
N SER A 245 1.95 5.45 19.91
CA SER A 245 1.82 6.11 18.62
C SER A 245 0.37 6.34 18.27
N PHE A 246 0.14 7.41 17.51
CA PHE A 246 -1.14 7.75 16.90
C PHE A 246 -0.89 8.16 15.46
N GLY A 247 -1.68 7.60 14.54
CA GLY A 247 -1.61 7.91 13.12
C GLY A 247 -2.96 8.27 12.56
N TYR A 248 -2.97 9.24 11.65
CA TYR A 248 -4.11 9.66 10.85
C TYR A 248 -3.72 9.64 9.38
N ASN A 249 -4.49 8.94 8.57
CA ASN A 249 -4.34 8.90 7.13
C ASN A 249 -5.68 9.26 6.49
N ASN A 250 -5.66 10.19 5.54
CA ASN A 250 -6.82 10.52 4.71
C ASN A 250 -6.38 10.58 3.26
N GLU A 251 -7.04 9.84 2.40
CA GLU A 251 -6.74 9.74 0.98
C GLU A 251 -8.01 9.88 0.16
N ARG A 252 -8.03 10.85 -0.74
CA ARG A 252 -9.05 10.97 -1.78
C ARG A 252 -8.52 10.35 -3.08
N GLY A 253 -9.33 9.53 -3.71
CA GLY A 253 -8.98 8.90 -4.97
C GLY A 253 -9.01 9.85 -6.15
N THR A 254 -8.35 9.46 -7.22
CA THR A 254 -8.43 10.15 -8.51
C THR A 254 -9.78 9.93 -9.21
N LEU A 255 -10.48 8.85 -8.88
CA LEU A 255 -11.88 8.66 -9.27
C LEU A 255 -12.76 9.33 -8.22
N LYS A 256 -13.68 10.21 -8.65
CA LYS A 256 -14.62 10.90 -7.75
C LYS A 256 -15.36 9.91 -6.88
N THR A 257 -15.69 10.30 -5.66
CA THR A 257 -16.33 9.50 -4.62
C THR A 257 -15.45 8.45 -3.92
N ALA A 258 -14.28 8.08 -4.47
CA ALA A 258 -13.34 7.21 -3.77
C ALA A 258 -12.64 7.96 -2.62
N SER A 259 -12.71 7.41 -1.42
CA SER A 259 -12.00 7.96 -0.26
C SER A 259 -11.65 6.87 0.74
N TYR A 260 -10.57 7.09 1.45
CA TYR A 260 -10.08 6.23 2.52
C TYR A 260 -9.63 7.10 3.70
N GLU A 261 -10.11 6.78 4.87
CA GLU A 261 -9.71 7.43 6.10
C GLU A 261 -9.37 6.37 7.13
N ARG A 262 -8.22 6.53 7.78
CA ARG A 262 -7.71 5.58 8.77
C ARG A 262 -7.16 6.31 9.98
N TYR A 263 -7.62 5.89 11.15
CA TYR A 263 -7.06 6.23 12.45
C TYR A 263 -6.38 4.99 13.02
N THR A 264 -5.16 5.12 13.48
CA THR A 264 -4.40 4.04 14.12
C THR A 264 -3.89 4.48 15.47
N GLY A 265 -3.94 3.59 16.45
CA GLY A 265 -3.34 3.79 17.75
C GLY A 265 -2.58 2.54 18.16
N ALA A 266 -1.38 2.69 18.69
CA ALA A 266 -0.61 1.58 19.21
C ALA A 266 0.07 1.95 20.53
N ILE A 267 0.09 0.99 21.45
CA ILE A 267 0.78 1.07 22.74
C ILE A 267 1.64 -0.18 22.86
N ASN A 268 2.94 0.02 23.01
CA ASN A 268 3.92 -1.04 23.24
C ASN A 268 4.59 -0.81 24.58
N LEU A 269 4.52 -1.78 25.47
CA LEU A 269 5.14 -1.76 26.79
C LEU A 269 6.01 -3.02 26.91
N SER A 270 7.25 -2.84 27.31
CA SER A 270 8.21 -3.96 27.43
C SER A 270 8.93 -3.94 28.79
N PRO A 271 8.19 -4.09 29.92
CA PRO A 271 8.81 -4.13 31.23
C PRO A 271 9.74 -5.33 31.39
N LYS A 272 10.83 -5.10 32.12
CA LYS A 272 11.79 -6.12 32.48
C LYS A 272 11.88 -6.22 34.01
N PHE A 273 11.83 -7.43 34.53
CA PHE A 273 11.83 -7.73 35.94
C PHE A 273 12.98 -8.64 36.30
N PHE A 274 13.32 -8.68 37.59
CA PHE A 274 14.34 -9.59 38.18
C PHE A 274 15.70 -9.52 37.46
N ASN A 275 16.26 -8.30 37.31
CA ASN A 275 17.53 -8.09 36.59
C ASN A 275 17.49 -8.65 35.14
N ASP A 276 16.44 -8.35 34.40
CA ASP A 276 16.21 -8.79 33.02
C ASP A 276 15.95 -10.29 32.81
N HIS A 277 15.74 -11.07 33.88
CA HIS A 277 15.41 -12.49 33.78
C HIS A 277 13.96 -12.72 33.30
N LEU A 278 13.07 -11.78 33.52
CA LEU A 278 11.71 -11.83 33.01
C LEU A 278 11.43 -10.60 32.14
N SER A 279 11.16 -10.81 30.87
CA SER A 279 10.71 -9.76 29.93
C SER A 279 9.26 -10.04 29.53
N VAL A 280 8.42 -9.03 29.65
CA VAL A 280 7.00 -9.08 29.24
C VAL A 280 6.79 -8.07 28.12
N ASP A 281 6.27 -8.51 26.99
CA ASP A 281 5.90 -7.61 25.87
C ASP A 281 4.38 -7.50 25.79
N ILE A 282 3.87 -6.29 25.99
CA ILE A 282 2.44 -5.97 25.89
C ILE A 282 2.25 -5.05 24.67
N ASN A 283 1.51 -5.54 23.67
CA ASN A 283 1.22 -4.80 22.47
C ASN A 283 -0.29 -4.66 22.31
N VAL A 284 -0.77 -3.42 22.33
CA VAL A 284 -2.17 -3.10 22.06
C VAL A 284 -2.23 -2.23 20.82
N LYS A 285 -3.00 -2.66 19.84
CA LYS A 285 -3.17 -1.93 18.57
C LYS A 285 -4.66 -1.81 18.26
N GLY A 286 -5.05 -0.64 17.80
CA GLY A 286 -6.41 -0.35 17.34
C GLY A 286 -6.39 0.42 16.03
N THR A 287 -7.34 0.10 15.16
CA THR A 287 -7.50 0.77 13.87
C THR A 287 -8.97 0.98 13.57
N ILE A 288 -9.31 2.17 13.11
CA ILE A 288 -10.62 2.51 12.57
C ILE A 288 -10.43 2.94 11.13
N ASN A 289 -11.14 2.27 10.22
CA ASN A 289 -11.09 2.54 8.79
C ASN A 289 -12.47 2.94 8.28
N ASN A 290 -12.54 4.03 7.52
CA ASN A 290 -13.69 4.43 6.75
C ASN A 290 -13.34 4.37 5.26
N ASN A 291 -13.96 3.45 4.53
CA ASN A 291 -13.71 3.23 3.11
C ASN A 291 -14.95 3.57 2.30
N ARG A 292 -14.76 4.36 1.25
CA ARG A 292 -15.76 4.57 0.21
C ARG A 292 -15.12 4.23 -1.13
N PHE A 293 -15.55 3.13 -1.72
CA PHE A 293 -15.12 2.72 -3.05
C PHE A 293 -15.95 3.42 -4.10
N ALA A 294 -15.30 3.96 -5.12
CA ALA A 294 -15.99 4.43 -6.31
C ALA A 294 -16.33 3.23 -7.22
N ASP A 295 -17.33 3.40 -8.03
CA ASP A 295 -17.66 2.41 -9.06
C ASP A 295 -16.56 2.38 -10.12
N ALA A 296 -15.80 1.29 -10.19
CA ALA A 296 -14.77 1.10 -11.21
C ALA A 296 -15.36 0.97 -12.62
N GLY A 297 -16.62 0.56 -12.76
CA GLY A 297 -17.34 0.49 -14.04
C GLY A 297 -17.52 1.86 -14.69
N ALA A 298 -17.54 2.93 -13.88
CA ALA A 298 -17.63 4.31 -14.39
C ALA A 298 -16.47 4.66 -15.36
N VAL A 299 -15.28 4.05 -15.20
CA VAL A 299 -14.12 4.29 -16.08
C VAL A 299 -14.42 3.78 -17.50
N GLY A 300 -14.94 2.55 -17.60
CA GLY A 300 -15.35 1.98 -18.89
C GLY A 300 -16.54 2.74 -19.47
N ALA A 301 -17.55 3.03 -18.66
CA ALA A 301 -18.71 3.78 -19.08
C ALA A 301 -18.32 5.16 -19.66
N ALA A 302 -17.43 5.90 -19.01
CA ALA A 302 -16.96 7.21 -19.48
C ALA A 302 -16.18 7.16 -20.81
N ALA A 303 -15.57 6.01 -21.12
CA ALA A 303 -14.87 5.84 -22.40
C ALA A 303 -15.83 5.58 -23.58
N PHE A 304 -17.00 4.97 -23.32
CA PHE A 304 -17.95 4.58 -24.36
C PHE A 304 -19.20 5.46 -24.44
N PHE A 305 -19.41 6.33 -23.47
CA PHE A 305 -20.62 7.14 -23.42
C PHE A 305 -20.60 8.25 -24.49
N ASP A 306 -21.78 8.55 -25.04
CA ASP A 306 -21.98 9.55 -26.09
C ASP A 306 -21.55 10.95 -25.64
N PRO A 307 -20.51 11.56 -26.25
CA PRO A 307 -20.01 12.88 -25.85
C PRO A 307 -20.95 14.04 -26.23
N THR A 308 -22.00 13.77 -26.99
CA THR A 308 -23.00 14.77 -27.34
C THR A 308 -24.15 14.92 -26.36
N LYS A 309 -24.11 14.11 -25.27
CA LYS A 309 -25.11 14.18 -24.19
C LYS A 309 -24.66 15.08 -23.05
N PRO A 310 -25.58 15.84 -22.43
CA PRO A 310 -25.26 16.63 -21.25
C PRO A 310 -25.11 15.75 -20.02
N MET A 311 -24.25 16.18 -19.07
CA MET A 311 -24.07 15.51 -17.78
C MET A 311 -25.35 15.56 -16.92
N TYR A 312 -26.10 16.66 -17.01
CA TYR A 312 -27.34 16.89 -16.30
C TYR A 312 -28.44 17.30 -17.30
N THR A 313 -29.61 16.75 -17.16
CA THR A 313 -30.79 17.20 -17.88
C THR A 313 -31.59 18.22 -17.04
N CYS A 314 -32.34 19.10 -17.69
CA CYS A 314 -33.13 20.13 -17.03
C CYS A 314 -34.19 19.60 -16.04
N LEU A 315 -34.44 18.29 -16.01
CA LEU A 315 -35.43 17.60 -15.17
C LEU A 315 -34.80 16.92 -13.93
N LEU A 316 -33.63 17.34 -13.45
CA LEU A 316 -32.94 16.80 -12.25
C LEU A 316 -32.53 15.32 -12.33
N TYR A 317 -32.59 14.70 -13.51
CA TYR A 317 -32.11 13.33 -13.69
C TYR A 317 -30.75 13.34 -14.39
N THR A 318 -29.79 12.63 -13.81
CA THR A 318 -28.60 12.21 -14.53
C THR A 318 -29.03 11.32 -15.69
N SER A 319 -28.39 11.45 -16.87
CA SER A 319 -28.57 10.46 -17.93
C SER A 319 -28.34 9.07 -17.32
N PRO A 320 -29.24 8.11 -17.55
CA PRO A 320 -29.05 6.77 -17.01
C PRO A 320 -27.72 6.21 -17.50
N SER A 321 -26.94 5.76 -16.57
CA SER A 321 -25.66 5.05 -16.80
C SER A 321 -25.91 3.69 -17.44
#